data_49182ec93e604164e29585b1a1a4fb4d
#
_entry.id   49182ec93e604164e29585b1a1a4fb4d
#
_cell.length_a   1.000
_cell.length_b   1.000
_cell.length_c   1.000
_cell.angle_alpha   90.00
_cell.angle_beta   90.00
_cell.angle_gamma   90.00
#
_symmetry.space_group_name_H-M   'P 1'
#
loop_
_entity.id
_entity.type
_entity.pdbx_description
1 polymer ?
#
loop_
_entity_poly.entity_id
_entity_poly.type
_entity_poly.pdbx_seq_one_letter_code
_entity_poly.pdbx_strand_id
1 'polypeptide(L)'
;MTHRPPYRLAINGYGRIGRCFLRALLESPVAHPFQVVALNEPANLESMAYLTRYDSTHGRFPGLVEAVDGELRIDHRPIRVSHARTPEAVDWRNIDLVVECSGAYGKRADLQRFLTAGCPRLLLSHPGASADDVDATIVAGINQDKLTGSEKLVSAASCTTNAIVPLLDLLDREVGIEEALLTTLHSVMNDQPLIDGYHHDDLRRTRSAMQSIIPVSTGLARGIERLLPRLAGRVQAKAIRVPTTNVSAIDLTLVTERPVSAHSINTLLANAAFGRLKSLVAYSEAAHASIDFNHDPHSAIVDGSQTRTSGAHLVNLFVWFDNEWGFANRMLEVAAHWSRLWSPHYIQPQSGDQP
;
A
#
# COMPACT_ATOMS: atom_id res chain seq x y z
N MET A 1 0.23 -13.92 31.21
CA MET A 1 -0.26 -13.22 29.99
C MET A 1 -1.28 -14.16 29.35
N THR A 2 -2.56 -13.81 29.39
CA THR A 2 -3.61 -14.60 28.73
C THR A 2 -3.41 -14.50 27.23
N HIS A 3 -3.01 -15.59 26.57
CA HIS A 3 -2.90 -15.69 25.12
C HIS A 3 -4.29 -15.46 24.50
N ARG A 4 -4.53 -14.26 23.97
CA ARG A 4 -5.74 -14.00 23.18
C ARG A 4 -5.59 -14.75 21.84
N PRO A 5 -6.63 -15.46 21.37
CA PRO A 5 -6.60 -16.06 20.05
C PRO A 5 -6.41 -14.96 18.98
N PRO A 6 -5.73 -15.26 17.88
CA PRO A 6 -5.50 -14.29 16.82
C PRO A 6 -6.83 -13.81 16.22
N TYR A 7 -6.90 -12.56 15.77
CA TYR A 7 -8.02 -12.03 15.01
C TYR A 7 -8.19 -12.79 13.69
N ARG A 8 -9.41 -13.11 13.36
CA ARG A 8 -9.78 -13.87 12.17
C ARG A 8 -9.92 -12.92 10.98
N LEU A 9 -9.08 -13.11 9.99
CA LEU A 9 -8.98 -12.24 8.82
C LEU A 9 -9.48 -12.97 7.57
N ALA A 10 -10.26 -12.27 6.74
CA ALA A 10 -10.59 -12.70 5.39
C ALA A 10 -9.99 -11.75 4.35
N ILE A 11 -9.65 -12.25 3.18
CA ILE A 11 -9.20 -11.46 2.02
C ILE A 11 -10.25 -11.60 0.92
N ASN A 12 -10.78 -10.48 0.44
CA ASN A 12 -11.66 -10.41 -0.73
C ASN A 12 -10.87 -9.89 -1.93
N GLY A 13 -10.78 -10.69 -2.99
CA GLY A 13 -9.87 -10.46 -4.12
C GLY A 13 -8.46 -10.98 -3.84
N TYR A 14 -8.13 -12.12 -4.44
CA TYR A 14 -6.84 -12.79 -4.26
C TYR A 14 -5.93 -12.60 -5.47
N GLY A 15 -5.93 -11.36 -6.01
CA GLY A 15 -5.04 -10.86 -7.07
C GLY A 15 -3.62 -10.58 -6.54
N ARG A 16 -2.90 -9.67 -7.21
CA ARG A 16 -1.51 -9.30 -6.82
C ARG A 16 -1.43 -8.87 -5.35
N ILE A 17 -2.20 -7.84 -4.97
CA ILE A 17 -2.15 -7.28 -3.61
C ILE A 17 -2.66 -8.25 -2.56
N GLY A 18 -3.76 -8.98 -2.83
CA GLY A 18 -4.27 -9.99 -1.86
C GLY A 18 -3.26 -11.10 -1.57
N ARG A 19 -2.53 -11.58 -2.59
CA ARG A 19 -1.44 -12.57 -2.41
C ARG A 19 -0.24 -11.96 -1.68
N CYS A 20 0.19 -10.74 -2.05
CA CYS A 20 1.27 -10.06 -1.35
C CYS A 20 0.93 -9.78 0.11
N PHE A 21 -0.33 -9.42 0.43
CA PHE A 21 -0.77 -9.24 1.80
C PHE A 21 -0.71 -10.54 2.62
N LEU A 22 -1.20 -11.66 2.06
CA LEU A 22 -1.09 -12.96 2.70
C LEU A 22 0.38 -13.34 2.94
N ARG A 23 1.23 -13.18 1.93
CA ARG A 23 2.65 -13.48 2.03
C ARG A 23 3.36 -12.58 3.04
N ALA A 24 3.11 -11.28 3.03
CA ALA A 24 3.67 -10.33 3.99
C ALA A 24 3.32 -10.73 5.44
N LEU A 25 2.08 -11.19 5.68
CA LEU A 25 1.67 -11.70 6.99
C LEU A 25 2.44 -12.97 7.40
N LEU A 26 2.64 -13.90 6.47
CA LEU A 26 3.23 -15.22 6.76
C LEU A 26 4.77 -15.21 6.72
N GLU A 27 5.38 -14.36 5.90
CA GLU A 27 6.84 -14.21 5.77
C GLU A 27 7.41 -13.16 6.75
N SER A 28 6.55 -12.43 7.47
CA SER A 28 6.98 -11.42 8.43
C SER A 28 7.82 -12.02 9.56
N PRO A 29 9.00 -11.45 9.87
CA PRO A 29 9.77 -11.83 11.04
C PRO A 29 9.12 -11.41 12.37
N VAL A 30 8.11 -10.53 12.31
CA VAL A 30 7.37 -10.03 13.46
C VAL A 30 6.02 -10.73 13.54
N ALA A 31 5.67 -11.25 14.73
CA ALA A 31 4.37 -11.86 14.95
C ALA A 31 3.24 -10.83 14.83
N HIS A 32 2.27 -11.10 13.99
CA HIS A 32 1.07 -10.30 13.85
C HIS A 32 -0.14 -10.94 14.54
N PRO A 33 -1.10 -10.14 15.01
CA PRO A 33 -2.26 -10.64 15.76
C PRO A 33 -3.35 -11.25 14.87
N PHE A 34 -3.00 -11.73 13.66
CA PHE A 34 -3.95 -12.18 12.66
C PHE A 34 -3.75 -13.63 12.24
N GLN A 35 -4.86 -14.28 11.93
CA GLN A 35 -4.90 -15.53 11.18
C GLN A 35 -5.83 -15.36 9.98
N VAL A 36 -5.33 -15.61 8.77
CA VAL A 36 -6.19 -15.70 7.59
C VAL A 36 -6.99 -17.00 7.67
N VAL A 37 -8.31 -16.89 7.63
CA VAL A 37 -9.24 -18.01 7.77
C VAL A 37 -10.19 -18.15 6.59
N ALA A 38 -10.27 -17.13 5.72
CA ALA A 38 -11.10 -17.16 4.53
C ALA A 38 -10.49 -16.33 3.38
N LEU A 39 -10.71 -16.80 2.17
CA LEU A 39 -10.43 -16.09 0.92
C LEU A 39 -11.67 -16.09 0.06
N ASN A 40 -11.95 -14.99 -0.63
CA ASN A 40 -12.93 -14.93 -1.69
C ASN A 40 -12.24 -14.51 -2.99
N GLU A 41 -12.34 -15.36 -4.01
CA GLU A 41 -11.76 -15.13 -5.34
C GLU A 41 -12.56 -15.92 -6.39
N PRO A 42 -13.05 -15.27 -7.47
CA PRO A 42 -13.77 -15.98 -8.54
C PRO A 42 -12.95 -17.05 -9.28
N ALA A 43 -11.61 -16.95 -9.25
CA ALA A 43 -10.73 -17.98 -9.85
C ALA A 43 -10.83 -19.32 -9.12
N ASN A 44 -10.48 -20.41 -9.79
CA ASN A 44 -10.51 -21.75 -9.20
C ASN A 44 -9.39 -21.94 -8.16
N LEU A 45 -9.65 -22.85 -7.21
CA LEU A 45 -8.78 -23.15 -6.08
C LEU A 45 -7.35 -23.59 -6.50
N GLU A 46 -7.25 -24.38 -7.57
CA GLU A 46 -5.95 -24.89 -8.06
C GLU A 46 -5.07 -23.75 -8.56
N SER A 47 -5.64 -22.82 -9.33
CA SER A 47 -4.94 -21.60 -9.77
C SER A 47 -4.55 -20.72 -8.60
N MET A 48 -5.42 -20.59 -7.59
CA MET A 48 -5.09 -19.85 -6.36
C MET A 48 -3.90 -20.48 -5.64
N ALA A 49 -3.91 -21.80 -5.43
CA ALA A 49 -2.81 -22.52 -4.80
C ALA A 49 -1.51 -22.43 -5.60
N TYR A 50 -1.59 -22.57 -6.92
CA TYR A 50 -0.42 -22.46 -7.80
C TYR A 50 0.22 -21.07 -7.73
N LEU A 51 -0.58 -20.00 -7.84
CA LEU A 51 -0.12 -18.61 -7.79
C LEU A 51 0.29 -18.16 -6.38
N THR A 52 -0.09 -18.88 -5.34
CA THR A 52 0.44 -18.69 -3.98
C THR A 52 1.84 -19.29 -3.87
N ARG A 53 2.06 -20.49 -4.45
CA ARG A 53 3.39 -21.15 -4.44
C ARG A 53 4.42 -20.42 -5.28
N TYR A 54 4.00 -19.92 -6.44
CA TYR A 54 4.89 -19.40 -7.46
C TYR A 54 4.45 -18.00 -7.89
N ASP A 55 5.34 -17.06 -7.75
CA ASP A 55 5.13 -15.68 -8.17
C ASP A 55 6.33 -15.23 -9.02
N SER A 56 6.07 -14.73 -10.23
CA SER A 56 7.13 -14.30 -11.15
C SER A 56 7.90 -13.08 -10.64
N THR A 57 7.28 -12.30 -9.76
CA THR A 57 7.86 -11.08 -9.18
C THR A 57 8.52 -11.37 -7.84
N HIS A 58 7.79 -12.06 -6.94
CA HIS A 58 8.23 -12.27 -5.54
C HIS A 58 8.82 -13.66 -5.29
N GLY A 59 8.94 -14.48 -6.34
CA GLY A 59 9.55 -15.80 -6.23
C GLY A 59 8.68 -16.85 -5.54
N ARG A 60 9.28 -17.97 -5.22
CA ARG A 60 8.61 -19.10 -4.59
C ARG A 60 8.27 -18.80 -3.13
N PHE A 61 7.02 -19.12 -2.74
CA PHE A 61 6.60 -19.06 -1.34
C PHE A 61 7.36 -20.10 -0.50
N PRO A 62 7.90 -19.76 0.66
CA PRO A 62 8.74 -20.67 1.44
C PRO A 62 7.97 -21.79 2.15
N GLY A 63 6.65 -21.61 2.38
CA GLY A 63 5.80 -22.57 3.07
C GLY A 63 5.15 -23.62 2.16
N LEU A 64 4.51 -24.60 2.76
CA LEU A 64 3.71 -25.61 2.07
C LEU A 64 2.34 -25.03 1.69
N VAL A 65 1.94 -25.17 0.43
CA VAL A 65 0.63 -24.72 -0.06
C VAL A 65 -0.06 -25.88 -0.76
N GLU A 66 -1.29 -26.20 -0.36
CA GLU A 66 -2.07 -27.32 -0.88
C GLU A 66 -3.51 -26.87 -1.19
N ALA A 67 -4.09 -27.43 -2.23
CA ALA A 67 -5.51 -27.34 -2.54
C ALA A 67 -6.15 -28.68 -2.20
N VAL A 68 -6.89 -28.76 -1.10
CA VAL A 68 -7.46 -30.02 -0.58
C VAL A 68 -8.86 -29.76 -0.05
N ASP A 69 -9.81 -30.63 -0.42
CA ASP A 69 -11.19 -30.64 0.10
C ASP A 69 -11.94 -29.30 -0.07
N GLY A 70 -11.64 -28.55 -1.12
CA GLY A 70 -12.25 -27.24 -1.38
C GLY A 70 -11.65 -26.09 -0.57
N GLU A 71 -10.55 -26.32 0.14
CA GLU A 71 -9.83 -25.34 0.95
C GLU A 71 -8.42 -25.11 0.43
N LEU A 72 -7.89 -23.92 0.65
CA LEU A 72 -6.46 -23.65 0.54
C LEU A 72 -5.81 -23.96 1.89
N ARG A 73 -4.80 -24.82 1.92
CA ARG A 73 -4.03 -25.10 3.14
C ARG A 73 -2.64 -24.51 3.01
N ILE A 74 -2.23 -23.73 4.02
CA ILE A 74 -0.89 -23.16 4.10
C ILE A 74 -0.27 -23.59 5.42
N ASP A 75 0.86 -24.30 5.35
CA ASP A 75 1.53 -24.91 6.52
C ASP A 75 0.53 -25.68 7.39
N HIS A 76 -0.28 -26.52 6.74
CA HIS A 76 -1.34 -27.36 7.33
C HIS A 76 -2.53 -26.60 7.94
N ARG A 77 -2.57 -25.25 7.85
CA ARG A 77 -3.68 -24.44 8.34
C ARG A 77 -4.72 -24.28 7.25
N PRO A 78 -5.96 -24.71 7.47
CA PRO A 78 -7.01 -24.59 6.47
C PRO A 78 -7.49 -23.14 6.35
N ILE A 79 -7.71 -22.70 5.13
CA ILE A 79 -8.30 -21.42 4.76
C ILE A 79 -9.50 -21.71 3.88
N ARG A 80 -10.68 -21.36 4.35
CA ARG A 80 -11.92 -21.52 3.61
C ARG A 80 -11.88 -20.66 2.34
N VAL A 81 -12.26 -21.23 1.20
CA VAL A 81 -12.31 -20.51 -0.08
C VAL A 81 -13.76 -20.37 -0.53
N SER A 82 -14.11 -19.20 -1.03
CA SER A 82 -15.35 -18.92 -1.75
C SER A 82 -15.05 -18.30 -3.11
N HIS A 83 -15.95 -18.50 -4.07
CA HIS A 83 -15.82 -18.00 -5.45
C HIS A 83 -16.94 -17.02 -5.79
N ALA A 84 -17.41 -16.28 -4.78
CA ALA A 84 -18.53 -15.35 -4.92
C ALA A 84 -18.12 -14.09 -5.68
N ARG A 85 -19.04 -13.57 -6.48
CA ARG A 85 -18.86 -12.34 -7.25
C ARG A 85 -19.39 -11.10 -6.54
N THR A 86 -20.14 -11.28 -5.46
CA THR A 86 -20.71 -10.19 -4.68
C THR A 86 -20.51 -10.42 -3.19
N PRO A 87 -20.38 -9.36 -2.38
CA PRO A 87 -20.13 -9.51 -0.95
C PRO A 87 -21.26 -10.21 -0.20
N GLU A 88 -22.50 -10.11 -0.67
CA GLU A 88 -23.67 -10.75 -0.06
C GLU A 88 -23.66 -12.27 -0.18
N ALA A 89 -22.96 -12.81 -1.17
CA ALA A 89 -22.85 -14.24 -1.39
C ALA A 89 -21.70 -14.89 -0.61
N VAL A 90 -20.90 -14.12 0.14
CA VAL A 90 -19.81 -14.60 0.97
C VAL A 90 -20.26 -14.77 2.41
N ASP A 91 -19.86 -15.86 3.04
CA ASP A 91 -20.07 -16.05 4.48
C ASP A 91 -18.99 -15.32 5.30
N TRP A 92 -19.34 -14.18 5.88
CA TRP A 92 -18.47 -13.36 6.74
C TRP A 92 -18.55 -13.72 8.23
N ARG A 93 -19.24 -14.81 8.61
CA ARG A 93 -19.35 -15.21 10.01
C ARG A 93 -18.00 -15.55 10.61
N ASN A 94 -17.79 -15.14 11.86
CA ASN A 94 -16.55 -15.36 12.60
C ASN A 94 -15.32 -14.73 11.93
N ILE A 95 -15.48 -13.61 11.26
CA ILE A 95 -14.40 -12.77 10.73
C ILE A 95 -14.35 -11.50 11.57
N ASP A 96 -13.15 -11.03 11.92
CA ASP A 96 -12.92 -9.77 12.64
C ASP A 96 -12.59 -8.62 11.70
N LEU A 97 -11.92 -8.93 10.56
CA LEU A 97 -11.50 -7.99 9.55
C LEU A 97 -11.57 -8.62 8.16
N VAL A 98 -12.13 -7.90 7.20
CA VAL A 98 -11.99 -8.22 5.77
C VAL A 98 -11.01 -7.23 5.14
N VAL A 99 -10.03 -7.75 4.39
CA VAL A 99 -9.12 -6.95 3.56
C VAL A 99 -9.63 -6.98 2.12
N GLU A 100 -10.08 -5.82 1.62
CA GLU A 100 -10.62 -5.67 0.27
C GLU A 100 -9.49 -5.37 -0.72
N CYS A 101 -9.19 -6.34 -1.55
CA CYS A 101 -8.11 -6.30 -2.54
C CYS A 101 -8.59 -6.53 -3.98
N SER A 102 -9.91 -6.58 -4.22
CA SER A 102 -10.44 -6.81 -5.58
C SER A 102 -10.34 -5.56 -6.46
N GLY A 103 -10.30 -4.37 -5.85
CA GLY A 103 -10.34 -3.10 -6.57
C GLY A 103 -11.70 -2.75 -7.19
N ALA A 104 -12.72 -3.58 -6.96
CA ALA A 104 -14.04 -3.42 -7.57
C ALA A 104 -14.97 -2.46 -6.80
N TYR A 105 -14.68 -2.19 -5.53
CA TYR A 105 -15.57 -1.49 -4.61
C TYR A 105 -14.88 -0.25 -4.04
N GLY A 106 -15.28 0.96 -4.48
CA GLY A 106 -14.65 2.21 -4.03
C GLY A 106 -15.62 3.25 -3.49
N LYS A 107 -16.93 3.15 -3.78
CA LYS A 107 -17.95 4.06 -3.31
C LYS A 107 -18.56 3.58 -1.98
N ARG A 108 -18.92 4.50 -1.11
CA ARG A 108 -19.56 4.19 0.19
C ARG A 108 -20.72 3.22 0.08
N ALA A 109 -21.57 3.38 -0.91
CA ALA A 109 -22.72 2.50 -1.14
C ALA A 109 -22.29 1.04 -1.41
N ASP A 110 -21.23 0.85 -2.16
CA ASP A 110 -20.69 -0.50 -2.47
C ASP A 110 -20.02 -1.11 -1.24
N LEU A 111 -19.26 -0.30 -0.48
CA LEU A 111 -18.60 -0.74 0.75
C LEU A 111 -19.60 -1.08 1.86
N GLN A 112 -20.72 -0.36 1.91
CA GLN A 112 -21.80 -0.62 2.87
C GLN A 112 -22.44 -2.00 2.65
N ARG A 113 -22.39 -2.56 1.44
CA ARG A 113 -22.89 -3.91 1.13
C ARG A 113 -22.14 -4.99 1.91
N PHE A 114 -20.83 -4.82 2.11
CA PHE A 114 -20.05 -5.73 2.97
C PHE A 114 -20.52 -5.70 4.41
N LEU A 115 -20.73 -4.51 4.96
CA LEU A 115 -21.20 -4.35 6.34
C LEU A 115 -22.60 -4.93 6.53
N THR A 116 -23.49 -4.71 5.55
CA THR A 116 -24.86 -5.26 5.54
C THR A 116 -24.83 -6.80 5.42
N ALA A 117 -23.87 -7.36 4.70
CA ALA A 117 -23.66 -8.81 4.59
C ALA A 117 -23.01 -9.44 5.85
N GLY A 118 -22.74 -8.64 6.89
CA GLY A 118 -22.21 -9.13 8.17
C GLY A 118 -20.68 -9.00 8.35
N CYS A 119 -19.97 -8.35 7.41
CA CYS A 119 -18.57 -8.00 7.59
C CYS A 119 -18.45 -6.95 8.72
N PRO A 120 -17.66 -7.19 9.79
CA PRO A 120 -17.60 -6.27 10.91
C PRO A 120 -16.76 -5.01 10.63
N ARG A 121 -15.69 -5.17 9.83
CA ARG A 121 -14.72 -4.12 9.46
C ARG A 121 -14.09 -4.42 8.11
N LEU A 122 -13.80 -3.38 7.35
CA LEU A 122 -13.22 -3.49 6.02
C LEU A 122 -11.96 -2.61 5.92
N LEU A 123 -10.83 -3.19 5.55
CA LEU A 123 -9.61 -2.48 5.18
C LEU A 123 -9.45 -2.52 3.65
N LEU A 124 -9.43 -1.35 3.02
CA LEU A 124 -9.30 -1.23 1.57
C LEU A 124 -7.82 -1.12 1.16
N SER A 125 -7.44 -1.86 0.13
CA SER A 125 -6.12 -1.79 -0.52
C SER A 125 -5.97 -0.63 -1.52
N HIS A 126 -6.90 0.30 -1.52
CA HIS A 126 -6.93 1.46 -2.41
C HIS A 126 -7.67 2.63 -1.74
N PRO A 127 -7.48 3.87 -2.21
CA PRO A 127 -8.29 5.00 -1.77
C PRO A 127 -9.77 4.74 -2.06
N GLY A 128 -10.68 5.21 -1.22
CA GLY A 128 -12.08 5.35 -1.59
C GLY A 128 -12.21 6.24 -2.85
N ALA A 129 -13.33 6.18 -3.55
CA ALA A 129 -13.57 7.03 -4.72
C ALA A 129 -13.50 8.53 -4.34
N SER A 130 -13.91 8.87 -3.11
CA SER A 130 -13.74 10.18 -2.49
C SER A 130 -13.31 10.07 -1.01
N ALA A 131 -13.13 11.21 -0.34
CA ALA A 131 -12.84 11.25 1.10
C ALA A 131 -13.96 10.66 1.94
N ASP A 132 -15.21 10.89 1.51
CA ASP A 132 -16.42 10.54 2.26
C ASP A 132 -16.81 9.06 2.11
N ASP A 133 -16.16 8.35 1.22
CA ASP A 133 -16.45 6.93 0.97
C ASP A 133 -15.90 5.99 2.04
N VAL A 134 -14.96 6.45 2.86
CA VAL A 134 -14.38 5.70 3.98
C VAL A 134 -14.43 6.51 5.28
N ASP A 135 -14.35 5.82 6.41
CA ASP A 135 -14.34 6.49 7.72
C ASP A 135 -12.98 7.13 8.00
N ALA A 136 -11.90 6.50 7.50
CA ALA A 136 -10.54 7.03 7.60
C ALA A 136 -9.66 6.55 6.44
N THR A 137 -8.72 7.41 6.01
CA THR A 137 -7.61 7.05 5.12
C THR A 137 -6.31 7.15 5.93
N ILE A 138 -5.59 6.04 6.04
CA ILE A 138 -4.43 5.90 6.91
C ILE A 138 -3.17 5.60 6.10
N VAL A 139 -2.12 6.33 6.40
CA VAL A 139 -0.74 6.04 6.01
C VAL A 139 0.04 5.74 7.29
N ALA A 140 0.58 4.54 7.39
CA ALA A 140 1.34 4.09 8.56
C ALA A 140 2.54 5.04 8.83
N GLY A 141 2.78 5.34 10.11
CA GLY A 141 3.82 6.28 10.53
C GLY A 141 3.47 7.77 10.38
N ILE A 142 2.30 8.10 9.79
CA ILE A 142 1.89 9.49 9.53
C ILE A 142 0.63 9.88 10.30
N ASN A 143 -0.43 9.11 10.20
CA ASN A 143 -1.72 9.50 10.77
C ASN A 143 -2.52 8.34 11.38
N GLN A 144 -1.90 7.20 11.67
CA GLN A 144 -2.59 6.05 12.29
C GLN A 144 -3.21 6.39 13.64
N ASP A 145 -2.68 7.40 14.35
CA ASP A 145 -3.18 7.85 15.65
C ASP A 145 -4.57 8.53 15.57
N LYS A 146 -5.03 8.81 14.34
CA LYS A 146 -6.40 9.29 14.09
C LYS A 146 -7.45 8.19 14.22
N LEU A 147 -7.03 6.92 14.19
CA LEU A 147 -7.97 5.81 14.41
C LEU A 147 -8.41 5.77 15.89
N THR A 148 -9.70 5.53 16.08
CA THR A 148 -10.34 5.43 17.41
C THR A 148 -10.77 4.01 17.75
N GLY A 149 -10.81 3.12 16.72
CA GLY A 149 -11.34 1.76 16.83
C GLY A 149 -12.83 1.64 16.53
N SER A 150 -13.55 2.77 16.38
CA SER A 150 -14.98 2.80 16.04
C SER A 150 -15.23 2.71 14.53
N GLU A 151 -14.24 3.00 13.71
CA GLU A 151 -14.31 2.97 12.25
C GLU A 151 -14.72 1.57 11.76
N LYS A 152 -15.43 1.53 10.64
CA LYS A 152 -15.85 0.30 9.96
C LYS A 152 -15.19 0.15 8.58
N LEU A 153 -14.90 1.28 7.92
CA LEU A 153 -14.36 1.36 6.57
C LEU A 153 -13.06 2.18 6.62
N VAL A 154 -11.91 1.49 6.59
CA VAL A 154 -10.60 2.14 6.61
C VAL A 154 -9.88 1.88 5.29
N SER A 155 -9.31 2.91 4.68
CA SER A 155 -8.43 2.79 3.52
C SER A 155 -6.97 2.88 3.94
N ALA A 156 -6.13 1.99 3.43
CA ALA A 156 -4.67 2.07 3.55
C ALA A 156 -4.04 3.01 2.49
N ALA A 157 -4.83 3.90 1.89
CA ALA A 157 -4.43 4.79 0.81
C ALA A 157 -3.99 4.02 -0.46
N SER A 158 -3.02 4.53 -1.22
CA SER A 158 -2.41 3.84 -2.36
C SER A 158 -0.93 3.57 -2.13
N CYS A 159 -0.34 2.68 -2.93
CA CYS A 159 1.10 2.41 -2.88
C CYS A 159 1.92 3.69 -3.06
N THR A 160 1.59 4.52 -4.05
CA THR A 160 2.30 5.78 -4.32
C THR A 160 2.09 6.80 -3.19
N THR A 161 0.89 6.86 -2.60
CA THR A 161 0.62 7.74 -1.45
C THR A 161 1.47 7.33 -0.24
N ASN A 162 1.58 6.02 0.04
CA ASN A 162 2.44 5.52 1.11
C ASN A 162 3.93 5.79 0.86
N ALA A 163 4.37 5.80 -0.40
CA ALA A 163 5.74 6.11 -0.75
C ALA A 163 6.08 7.60 -0.56
N ILE A 164 5.18 8.52 -0.94
CA ILE A 164 5.54 9.94 -1.03
C ILE A 164 5.15 10.77 0.20
N VAL A 165 4.04 10.44 0.88
CA VAL A 165 3.53 11.24 2.00
C VAL A 165 4.52 11.35 3.17
N PRO A 166 5.24 10.29 3.59
CA PRO A 166 6.26 10.41 4.63
C PRO A 166 7.39 11.39 4.28
N LEU A 167 7.79 11.42 3.01
CA LEU A 167 8.85 12.32 2.53
C LEU A 167 8.36 13.77 2.45
N LEU A 168 7.15 13.99 1.92
CA LEU A 168 6.56 15.33 1.87
C LEU A 168 6.29 15.88 3.27
N ASP A 169 5.81 15.06 4.22
CA ASP A 169 5.63 15.48 5.62
C ASP A 169 6.94 15.90 6.25
N LEU A 170 8.01 15.12 6.03
CA LEU A 170 9.36 15.45 6.52
C LEU A 170 9.89 16.75 5.91
N LEU A 171 9.91 16.84 4.58
CA LEU A 171 10.47 17.98 3.85
C LEU A 171 9.74 19.28 4.17
N ASP A 172 8.41 19.24 4.24
CA ASP A 172 7.61 20.41 4.54
C ASP A 172 7.87 20.95 5.96
N ARG A 173 8.02 20.07 6.95
CA ARG A 173 8.37 20.46 8.34
C ARG A 173 9.78 21.05 8.46
N GLU A 174 10.73 20.45 7.75
CA GLU A 174 12.15 20.77 7.93
C GLU A 174 12.63 21.94 7.06
N VAL A 175 12.14 22.01 5.82
CA VAL A 175 12.62 23.04 4.86
C VAL A 175 11.51 23.89 4.26
N GLY A 176 10.24 23.52 4.49
CA GLY A 176 9.06 24.13 3.88
C GLY A 176 8.93 23.76 2.40
N ILE A 177 7.72 23.60 1.93
CA ILE A 177 7.42 23.34 0.50
C ILE A 177 6.51 24.45 -0.01
N GLU A 178 7.01 25.26 -0.93
CA GLU A 178 6.22 26.27 -1.64
C GLU A 178 5.37 25.60 -2.72
N GLU A 179 6.02 24.83 -3.60
CA GLU A 179 5.38 24.10 -4.71
C GLU A 179 6.09 22.77 -4.95
N ALA A 180 5.34 21.78 -5.43
CA ALA A 180 5.90 20.48 -5.83
C ALA A 180 5.21 19.92 -7.07
N LEU A 181 6.01 19.33 -7.95
CA LEU A 181 5.57 18.56 -9.09
C LEU A 181 6.16 17.15 -8.99
N LEU A 182 5.30 16.14 -9.01
CA LEU A 182 5.77 14.77 -8.97
C LEU A 182 5.28 13.95 -10.17
N THR A 183 6.17 13.11 -10.66
CA THR A 183 5.88 12.13 -11.71
C THR A 183 6.10 10.74 -11.14
N THR A 184 5.04 9.94 -11.08
CA THR A 184 5.18 8.51 -10.79
C THR A 184 5.51 7.76 -12.08
N LEU A 185 6.65 7.09 -12.10
CA LEU A 185 7.00 6.07 -13.09
C LEU A 185 6.53 4.73 -12.55
N HIS A 186 5.32 4.32 -12.93
CA HIS A 186 4.68 3.15 -12.32
C HIS A 186 4.83 1.91 -13.18
N SER A 187 5.15 0.79 -12.56
CA SER A 187 5.18 -0.52 -13.21
C SER A 187 3.83 -0.85 -13.86
N VAL A 188 3.82 -1.82 -14.78
CA VAL A 188 2.60 -2.31 -15.44
C VAL A 188 1.57 -2.81 -14.42
N MET A 189 0.31 -2.71 -14.77
CA MET A 189 -0.80 -3.25 -13.97
C MET A 189 -1.72 -4.11 -14.83
N ASN A 190 -2.49 -4.98 -14.18
CA ASN A 190 -3.41 -5.90 -14.84
C ASN A 190 -4.56 -5.22 -15.62
N ASP A 191 -4.73 -3.91 -15.48
CA ASP A 191 -5.66 -3.10 -16.26
C ASP A 191 -5.12 -2.70 -17.64
N GLN A 192 -3.93 -3.17 -18.00
CA GLN A 192 -3.29 -2.92 -19.30
C GLN A 192 -3.19 -4.23 -20.08
N PRO A 193 -3.51 -4.24 -21.40
CA PRO A 193 -3.37 -5.43 -22.22
C PRO A 193 -1.89 -5.74 -22.48
N LEU A 194 -1.55 -7.02 -22.58
CA LEU A 194 -0.19 -7.45 -22.94
C LEU A 194 0.17 -7.02 -24.36
N ILE A 195 -0.77 -7.17 -25.30
CA ILE A 195 -0.73 -6.67 -26.67
C ILE A 195 -1.92 -5.74 -26.88
N ASP A 196 -1.93 -4.92 -27.95
CA ASP A 196 -3.02 -3.97 -28.21
C ASP A 196 -4.39 -4.62 -28.04
N GLY A 197 -5.24 -4.02 -27.19
CA GLY A 197 -6.56 -4.52 -26.83
C GLY A 197 -7.53 -3.39 -26.47
N TYR A 198 -8.80 -3.70 -26.30
CA TYR A 198 -9.80 -2.69 -25.99
C TYR A 198 -9.70 -2.20 -24.52
N HIS A 199 -9.92 -0.90 -24.33
CA HIS A 199 -10.11 -0.27 -23.02
C HIS A 199 -11.26 0.74 -23.11
N HIS A 200 -12.16 0.76 -22.14
CA HIS A 200 -13.41 1.51 -22.24
C HIS A 200 -13.23 3.01 -21.99
N ASP A 201 -12.29 3.41 -21.13
CA ASP A 201 -12.23 4.78 -20.60
C ASP A 201 -11.01 5.59 -21.09
N ASP A 202 -9.95 4.94 -21.58
CA ASP A 202 -8.71 5.64 -21.98
C ASP A 202 -8.05 4.93 -23.17
N LEU A 203 -8.02 5.60 -24.31
CA LEU A 203 -7.41 5.09 -25.55
C LEU A 203 -5.92 4.76 -25.38
N ARG A 204 -5.19 5.44 -24.51
CA ARG A 204 -3.77 5.15 -24.25
C ARG A 204 -3.58 3.77 -23.63
N ARG A 205 -4.53 3.32 -22.80
CA ARG A 205 -4.52 2.00 -22.18
C ARG A 205 -4.89 0.86 -23.13
N THR A 206 -5.22 1.13 -24.38
CA THR A 206 -5.40 0.11 -25.40
C THR A 206 -4.09 -0.45 -25.94
N ARG A 207 -2.97 0.21 -25.62
CA ARG A 207 -1.65 -0.13 -26.15
C ARG A 207 -0.94 -1.14 -25.26
N SER A 208 -0.07 -1.94 -25.90
CA SER A 208 0.74 -2.97 -25.26
C SER A 208 1.50 -2.43 -24.04
N ALA A 209 1.29 -3.06 -22.88
CA ALA A 209 1.90 -2.69 -21.61
C ALA A 209 3.43 -2.79 -21.64
N MET A 210 3.98 -3.80 -22.34
CA MET A 210 5.42 -4.09 -22.36
C MET A 210 6.19 -3.34 -23.43
N GLN A 211 5.50 -2.59 -24.31
CA GLN A 211 6.12 -1.86 -25.41
C GLN A 211 5.83 -0.35 -25.39
N SER A 212 5.08 0.11 -24.39
CA SER A 212 4.56 1.47 -24.36
C SER A 212 4.83 2.18 -23.04
N ILE A 213 5.24 3.44 -23.12
CA ILE A 213 5.21 4.40 -22.01
C ILE A 213 3.87 5.11 -22.09
N ILE A 214 3.03 4.98 -21.07
CA ILE A 214 1.63 5.40 -21.12
C ILE A 214 1.33 6.41 -20.02
N PRO A 215 1.11 7.70 -20.31
CA PRO A 215 0.56 8.66 -19.36
C PRO A 215 -0.87 8.26 -18.98
N VAL A 216 -1.15 8.23 -17.67
CA VAL A 216 -2.47 7.88 -17.13
C VAL A 216 -2.93 8.92 -16.11
N SER A 217 -4.25 9.02 -15.91
CA SER A 217 -4.82 9.86 -14.88
C SER A 217 -4.44 9.34 -13.48
N THR A 218 -4.30 10.26 -12.52
CA THR A 218 -4.02 9.93 -11.12
C THR A 218 -4.78 10.85 -10.17
N GLY A 219 -5.24 10.29 -9.07
CA GLY A 219 -5.81 11.05 -7.95
C GLY A 219 -4.79 11.39 -6.85
N LEU A 220 -3.49 11.22 -7.12
CA LEU A 220 -2.44 11.30 -6.10
C LEU A 220 -2.38 12.68 -5.42
N ALA A 221 -2.48 13.78 -6.16
CA ALA A 221 -2.48 15.12 -5.58
C ALA A 221 -3.60 15.28 -4.55
N ARG A 222 -4.84 14.89 -4.90
CA ARG A 222 -5.97 14.90 -3.95
C ARG A 222 -5.76 13.99 -2.74
N GLY A 223 -5.09 12.84 -2.94
CA GLY A 223 -4.70 11.94 -1.85
C GLY A 223 -3.70 12.58 -0.88
N ILE A 224 -2.71 13.31 -1.41
CA ILE A 224 -1.74 14.07 -0.61
C ILE A 224 -2.44 15.18 0.17
N GLU A 225 -3.28 15.99 -0.48
CA GLU A 225 -4.03 17.08 0.17
C GLU A 225 -4.91 16.58 1.33
N ARG A 226 -5.54 15.43 1.16
CA ARG A 226 -6.35 14.80 2.22
C ARG A 226 -5.51 14.46 3.46
N LEU A 227 -4.29 14.00 3.28
CA LEU A 227 -3.41 13.54 4.35
C LEU A 227 -2.58 14.68 4.93
N LEU A 228 -2.15 15.61 4.09
CA LEU A 228 -1.34 16.78 4.42
C LEU A 228 -2.06 18.07 3.95
N PRO A 229 -3.13 18.51 4.66
CA PRO A 229 -3.94 19.67 4.25
C PRO A 229 -3.15 20.97 4.06
N ARG A 230 -2.02 21.11 4.75
CA ARG A 230 -1.13 22.27 4.63
C ARG A 230 -0.45 22.36 3.25
N LEU A 231 -0.41 21.28 2.48
CA LEU A 231 0.07 21.23 1.09
C LEU A 231 -1.05 21.35 0.05
N ALA A 232 -2.28 21.66 0.47
CA ALA A 232 -3.39 21.82 -0.45
C ALA A 232 -3.11 22.90 -1.50
N GLY A 233 -3.32 22.55 -2.78
CA GLY A 233 -3.05 23.42 -3.92
C GLY A 233 -1.56 23.58 -4.31
N ARG A 234 -0.63 23.11 -3.48
CA ARG A 234 0.82 23.25 -3.71
C ARG A 234 1.44 22.05 -4.45
N VAL A 235 0.75 20.93 -4.54
CA VAL A 235 1.27 19.68 -5.12
C VAL A 235 0.49 19.30 -6.36
N GLN A 236 1.19 19.12 -7.48
CA GLN A 236 0.64 18.55 -8.71
C GLN A 236 1.28 17.20 -8.99
N ALA A 237 0.50 16.26 -9.54
CA ALA A 237 0.94 14.91 -9.80
C ALA A 237 0.52 14.40 -11.18
N LYS A 238 1.40 13.65 -11.82
CA LYS A 238 1.11 12.84 -13.00
C LYS A 238 1.61 11.43 -12.80
N ALA A 239 1.04 10.47 -13.52
CA ALA A 239 1.48 9.10 -13.52
C ALA A 239 1.76 8.62 -14.94
N ILE A 240 2.83 7.85 -15.09
CA ILE A 240 3.28 7.27 -16.34
C ILE A 240 3.51 5.79 -16.10
N ARG A 241 2.82 4.93 -16.85
CA ARG A 241 3.11 3.50 -16.87
C ARG A 241 4.36 3.25 -17.69
N VAL A 242 5.26 2.45 -17.16
CA VAL A 242 6.50 2.04 -17.83
C VAL A 242 6.58 0.51 -17.95
N PRO A 243 7.23 -0.04 -18.98
CA PRO A 243 7.26 -1.48 -19.24
C PRO A 243 8.22 -2.24 -18.29
N THR A 244 7.94 -2.16 -17.01
CA THR A 244 8.58 -2.93 -15.93
C THR A 244 7.53 -3.69 -15.15
N THR A 245 7.83 -4.90 -14.69
CA THR A 245 6.85 -5.78 -14.03
C THR A 245 6.60 -5.38 -12.58
N ASN A 246 7.62 -4.87 -11.91
CA ASN A 246 7.53 -4.39 -10.52
C ASN A 246 8.64 -3.39 -10.23
N VAL A 247 8.55 -2.76 -9.09
CA VAL A 247 9.26 -1.59 -8.62
C VAL A 247 8.97 -0.36 -9.48
N SER A 248 8.34 0.57 -8.85
CA SER A 248 7.98 1.88 -9.40
C SER A 248 8.95 2.94 -8.88
N ALA A 249 8.94 4.12 -9.50
CA ALA A 249 9.71 5.25 -9.02
C ALA A 249 8.88 6.54 -8.99
N ILE A 250 9.31 7.50 -8.19
CA ILE A 250 8.80 8.87 -8.17
C ILE A 250 9.96 9.81 -8.48
N ASP A 251 9.78 10.64 -9.49
CA ASP A 251 10.58 11.83 -9.74
C ASP A 251 9.85 13.03 -9.10
N LEU A 252 10.40 13.55 -8.00
CA LEU A 252 9.85 14.66 -7.23
C LEU A 252 10.69 15.90 -7.41
N THR A 253 10.12 16.93 -8.02
CA THR A 253 10.70 18.28 -8.06
C THR A 253 9.92 19.20 -7.13
N LEU A 254 10.60 19.95 -6.28
CA LEU A 254 9.96 20.87 -5.34
C LEU A 254 10.77 22.16 -5.16
N VAL A 255 10.08 23.22 -4.79
CA VAL A 255 10.65 24.51 -4.38
C VAL A 255 10.54 24.61 -2.86
N THR A 256 11.67 24.85 -2.19
CA THR A 256 11.74 24.96 -0.73
C THR A 256 11.65 26.41 -0.26
N GLU A 257 11.01 26.65 0.90
CA GLU A 257 10.97 27.96 1.54
C GLU A 257 12.36 28.35 2.08
N ARG A 258 13.12 27.38 2.57
CA ARG A 258 14.48 27.59 3.09
C ARG A 258 15.53 27.21 2.06
N PRO A 259 16.67 27.93 2.01
CA PRO A 259 17.78 27.53 1.13
C PRO A 259 18.33 26.15 1.51
N VAL A 260 18.61 25.36 0.49
CA VAL A 260 19.11 23.98 0.66
C VAL A 260 20.21 23.65 -0.35
N SER A 261 20.92 22.57 -0.08
CA SER A 261 21.88 21.94 -1.00
C SER A 261 21.56 20.45 -1.13
N ALA A 262 22.04 19.79 -2.17
CA ALA A 262 21.89 18.35 -2.31
C ALA A 262 22.44 17.60 -1.09
N HIS A 263 23.57 18.06 -0.53
CA HIS A 263 24.16 17.48 0.67
C HIS A 263 23.24 17.64 1.90
N SER A 264 22.69 18.83 2.15
CA SER A 264 21.80 19.05 3.31
C SER A 264 20.51 18.25 3.22
N ILE A 265 19.92 18.12 2.02
CA ILE A 265 18.74 17.29 1.77
C ILE A 265 19.05 15.80 1.94
N ASN A 266 20.17 15.32 1.40
CA ASN A 266 20.57 13.92 1.56
C ASN A 266 20.84 13.59 3.03
N THR A 267 21.49 14.47 3.78
CA THR A 267 21.71 14.30 5.22
C THR A 267 20.40 14.24 5.99
N LEU A 268 19.44 15.13 5.68
CA LEU A 268 18.11 15.12 6.29
C LEU A 268 17.37 13.79 6.04
N LEU A 269 17.34 13.34 4.77
CA LEU A 269 16.64 12.13 4.37
C LEU A 269 17.30 10.86 4.95
N ALA A 270 18.63 10.80 4.93
CA ALA A 270 19.38 9.70 5.54
C ALA A 270 19.14 9.61 7.05
N ASN A 271 19.22 10.74 7.78
CA ASN A 271 18.96 10.77 9.21
C ASN A 271 17.52 10.32 9.54
N ALA A 272 16.54 10.70 8.73
CA ALA A 272 15.17 10.25 8.92
C ALA A 272 15.01 8.74 8.63
N ALA A 273 15.64 8.25 7.57
CA ALA A 273 15.61 6.84 7.18
C ALA A 273 16.27 5.92 8.22
N PHE A 274 17.39 6.34 8.81
CA PHE A 274 18.03 5.60 9.91
C PHE A 274 17.42 5.86 11.28
N GLY A 275 16.56 6.87 11.39
CA GLY A 275 15.91 7.30 12.63
C GLY A 275 14.40 7.02 12.67
N ARG A 276 13.61 8.09 12.76
CA ARG A 276 12.15 8.01 12.98
C ARG A 276 11.35 7.34 11.86
N LEU A 277 11.87 7.30 10.63
CA LEU A 277 11.21 6.69 9.48
C LEU A 277 11.82 5.34 9.06
N LYS A 278 12.67 4.73 9.90
CA LYS A 278 13.46 3.54 9.56
C LYS A 278 12.64 2.30 9.08
N SER A 279 11.36 2.22 9.43
CA SER A 279 10.49 1.13 8.96
C SER A 279 9.70 1.50 7.70
N LEU A 280 9.72 2.78 7.33
CA LEU A 280 8.92 3.33 6.22
C LEU A 280 9.79 3.75 5.04
N VAL A 281 10.96 4.32 5.33
CA VAL A 281 11.84 4.92 4.34
C VAL A 281 13.24 4.34 4.49
N ALA A 282 13.83 3.89 3.39
CA ALA A 282 15.23 3.57 3.26
C ALA A 282 15.98 4.68 2.49
N TYR A 283 17.30 4.70 2.59
CA TYR A 283 18.18 5.63 1.89
C TYR A 283 19.40 4.89 1.35
N SER A 284 19.75 5.15 0.10
CA SER A 284 20.95 4.58 -0.54
C SER A 284 21.62 5.61 -1.46
N GLU A 285 22.96 5.58 -1.55
CA GLU A 285 23.75 6.29 -2.55
C GLU A 285 24.44 5.32 -3.53
N ALA A 286 24.20 4.03 -3.41
CA ALA A 286 24.74 3.04 -4.31
C ALA A 286 24.06 3.09 -5.69
N ALA A 287 24.76 2.60 -6.70
CA ALA A 287 24.24 2.54 -8.06
C ALA A 287 23.22 1.40 -8.19
N HIS A 288 21.95 1.71 -8.05
CA HIS A 288 20.85 0.76 -8.14
C HIS A 288 20.00 0.94 -9.39
N ALA A 289 19.36 -0.17 -9.80
CA ALA A 289 18.25 -0.19 -10.73
C ALA A 289 16.97 -0.65 -10.03
N SER A 290 15.81 -0.43 -10.63
CA SER A 290 14.51 -0.76 -10.03
C SER A 290 14.43 -2.19 -9.50
N ILE A 291 15.00 -3.16 -10.21
CA ILE A 291 14.93 -4.59 -9.85
C ILE A 291 15.60 -4.92 -8.51
N ASP A 292 16.59 -4.11 -8.09
CA ASP A 292 17.33 -4.32 -6.84
C ASP A 292 16.44 -4.10 -5.59
N PHE A 293 15.34 -3.39 -5.76
CA PHE A 293 14.36 -3.12 -4.70
C PHE A 293 13.12 -4.01 -4.76
N ASN A 294 13.15 -5.04 -5.61
CA ASN A 294 12.07 -6.02 -5.63
C ASN A 294 11.98 -6.75 -4.29
N HIS A 295 10.78 -6.84 -3.73
CA HIS A 295 10.52 -7.43 -2.42
C HIS A 295 11.09 -6.62 -1.22
N ASP A 296 11.36 -5.34 -1.41
CA ASP A 296 11.75 -4.44 -0.32
C ASP A 296 10.50 -4.00 0.49
N PRO A 297 10.49 -4.16 1.82
CA PRO A 297 9.32 -3.85 2.65
C PRO A 297 9.13 -2.35 2.92
N HIS A 298 10.08 -1.48 2.59
CA HIS A 298 9.92 -0.04 2.80
C HIS A 298 8.88 0.55 1.83
N SER A 299 8.21 1.59 2.28
CA SER A 299 7.28 2.37 1.43
C SER A 299 8.01 3.19 0.38
N ALA A 300 9.23 3.60 0.67
CA ALA A 300 10.06 4.44 -0.17
C ALA A 300 11.53 4.16 0.07
N ILE A 301 12.33 4.15 -0.99
CA ILE A 301 13.79 4.11 -0.92
C ILE A 301 14.32 5.34 -1.65
N VAL A 302 14.88 6.29 -0.90
CA VAL A 302 15.46 7.50 -1.49
C VAL A 302 16.79 7.16 -2.14
N ASP A 303 16.92 7.50 -3.43
CA ASP A 303 18.18 7.42 -4.16
C ASP A 303 18.96 8.72 -4.00
N GLY A 304 19.81 8.79 -2.99
CA GLY A 304 20.62 9.97 -2.69
C GLY A 304 21.62 10.33 -3.78
N SER A 305 22.03 9.34 -4.61
CA SER A 305 22.90 9.56 -5.76
C SER A 305 22.24 10.40 -6.87
N GLN A 306 20.90 10.42 -6.91
CA GLN A 306 20.10 11.14 -7.88
C GLN A 306 19.58 12.50 -7.38
N THR A 307 19.83 12.89 -6.14
CA THR A 307 19.45 14.21 -5.64
C THR A 307 20.14 15.32 -6.43
N ARG A 308 19.35 16.26 -6.92
CA ARG A 308 19.82 17.45 -7.67
C ARG A 308 19.27 18.72 -7.06
N THR A 309 20.03 19.80 -7.11
CA THR A 309 19.59 21.15 -6.76
C THR A 309 19.95 22.14 -7.86
N SER A 310 19.10 23.13 -8.07
CA SER A 310 19.39 24.25 -8.95
C SER A 310 19.07 25.55 -8.22
N GLY A 311 20.05 26.43 -8.12
CA GLY A 311 19.97 27.57 -7.19
C GLY A 311 19.89 27.11 -5.74
N ALA A 312 19.26 27.92 -4.90
CA ALA A 312 19.17 27.66 -3.46
C ALA A 312 17.86 26.96 -3.03
N HIS A 313 16.86 26.86 -3.90
CA HIS A 313 15.50 26.45 -3.51
C HIS A 313 14.91 25.32 -4.35
N LEU A 314 15.41 25.09 -5.58
CA LEU A 314 14.89 24.03 -6.43
C LEU A 314 15.60 22.71 -6.15
N VAL A 315 14.83 21.70 -5.77
CA VAL A 315 15.30 20.34 -5.44
C VAL A 315 14.60 19.32 -6.32
N ASN A 316 15.35 18.36 -6.82
CA ASN A 316 14.82 17.16 -7.44
C ASN A 316 15.32 15.92 -6.70
N LEU A 317 14.39 15.02 -6.37
CA LEU A 317 14.61 13.76 -5.68
C LEU A 317 14.12 12.60 -6.54
N PHE A 318 14.80 11.47 -6.42
CA PHE A 318 14.38 10.23 -7.03
C PHE A 318 14.14 9.17 -5.95
N VAL A 319 12.98 8.50 -6.02
CA VAL A 319 12.51 7.61 -4.97
C VAL A 319 11.98 6.32 -5.59
N TRP A 320 12.53 5.19 -5.17
CA TRP A 320 12.07 3.85 -5.56
C TRP A 320 11.01 3.35 -4.58
N PHE A 321 10.11 2.46 -5.03
CA PHE A 321 9.19 1.75 -4.16
C PHE A 321 8.67 0.46 -4.82
N ASP A 322 8.66 -0.62 -4.05
CA ASP A 322 7.94 -1.83 -4.45
C ASP A 322 6.44 -1.59 -4.22
N ASN A 323 5.72 -1.34 -5.31
CA ASN A 323 4.30 -0.97 -5.26
C ASN A 323 3.37 -2.13 -4.84
N GLU A 324 3.88 -3.36 -4.77
CA GLU A 324 3.16 -4.52 -4.29
C GLU A 324 3.59 -4.89 -2.86
N TRP A 325 4.86 -5.19 -2.66
CA TRP A 325 5.37 -5.70 -1.39
C TRP A 325 5.46 -4.63 -0.30
N GLY A 326 6.05 -3.49 -0.59
CA GLY A 326 6.11 -2.38 0.35
C GLY A 326 4.71 -1.93 0.78
N PHE A 327 3.77 -1.86 -0.16
CA PHE A 327 2.38 -1.51 0.12
C PHE A 327 1.65 -2.59 0.96
N ALA A 328 1.84 -3.87 0.66
CA ALA A 328 1.24 -4.97 1.44
C ALA A 328 1.70 -4.94 2.91
N ASN A 329 2.98 -4.65 3.16
CA ASN A 329 3.51 -4.46 4.51
C ASN A 329 2.86 -3.26 5.22
N ARG A 330 2.63 -2.14 4.55
CA ARG A 330 1.91 -0.98 5.13
C ARG A 330 0.46 -1.30 5.46
N MET A 331 -0.25 -2.02 4.59
CA MET A 331 -1.61 -2.49 4.88
C MET A 331 -1.63 -3.35 6.15
N LEU A 332 -0.67 -4.25 6.30
CA LEU A 332 -0.55 -5.12 7.46
C LEU A 332 -0.30 -4.33 8.75
N GLU A 333 0.55 -3.29 8.70
CA GLU A 333 0.80 -2.40 9.84
C GLU A 333 -0.44 -1.59 10.22
N VAL A 334 -1.17 -1.06 9.24
CA VAL A 334 -2.44 -0.35 9.49
C VAL A 334 -3.45 -1.29 10.14
N ALA A 335 -3.61 -2.52 9.62
CA ALA A 335 -4.48 -3.52 10.21
C ALA A 335 -4.07 -3.85 11.65
N ALA A 336 -2.77 -4.05 11.90
CA ALA A 336 -2.23 -4.38 13.22
C ALA A 336 -2.44 -3.23 14.22
N HIS A 337 -2.20 -1.99 13.80
CA HIS A 337 -2.46 -0.82 14.66
C HIS A 337 -3.95 -0.71 14.97
N TRP A 338 -4.80 -0.78 13.96
CA TRP A 338 -6.26 -0.66 14.11
C TRP A 338 -6.83 -1.75 15.02
N SER A 339 -6.35 -3.00 14.89
CA SER A 339 -6.81 -4.13 15.71
C SER A 339 -6.57 -3.96 17.21
N ARG A 340 -5.53 -3.23 17.61
CA ARG A 340 -5.25 -2.94 19.02
C ARG A 340 -6.35 -2.09 19.66
N LEU A 341 -7.01 -1.26 18.88
CA LEU A 341 -8.08 -0.35 19.33
C LEU A 341 -9.44 -1.03 19.48
N TRP A 342 -9.61 -2.28 19.01
CA TRP A 342 -10.90 -2.99 19.10
C TRP A 342 -11.13 -3.66 20.46
N SER A 343 -10.14 -3.67 21.32
CA SER A 343 -10.25 -4.26 22.66
C SER A 343 -10.71 -3.24 23.68
N PRO A 344 -11.71 -3.58 24.55
CA PRO A 344 -12.14 -2.70 25.64
C PRO A 344 -11.05 -2.41 26.69
N HIS A 345 -9.93 -3.10 26.65
CA HIS A 345 -8.82 -2.99 27.61
C HIS A 345 -7.52 -2.42 26.99
N TYR A 346 -7.60 -1.84 25.80
CA TYR A 346 -6.45 -1.14 25.24
C TYR A 346 -6.33 0.24 25.90
N ILE A 347 -5.45 0.31 26.92
CA ILE A 347 -4.99 1.60 27.46
C ILE A 347 -3.92 2.10 26.48
N GLN A 348 -4.22 3.17 25.75
CA GLN A 348 -3.21 3.87 24.94
C GLN A 348 -2.02 4.24 25.86
N PRO A 349 -0.77 3.93 25.48
CA PRO A 349 0.39 4.47 26.18
C PRO A 349 0.28 5.98 26.11
N GLN A 350 0.29 6.66 27.27
CA GLN A 350 0.34 8.11 27.31
C GLN A 350 1.62 8.55 26.61
N SER A 351 1.49 9.52 25.71
CA SER A 351 2.60 10.15 24.99
C SER A 351 3.52 10.88 25.97
N GLY A 352 4.40 10.16 26.63
CA GLY A 352 5.25 10.69 27.69
C GLY A 352 6.43 9.81 28.05
N ASP A 353 6.39 8.52 27.69
CA ASP A 353 7.48 7.58 28.02
C ASP A 353 8.04 6.96 26.73
N GLN A 354 8.87 7.71 26.03
CA GLN A 354 9.91 7.17 25.16
C GLN A 354 11.26 7.64 25.72
N PRO A 355 12.17 6.71 26.04
CA PRO A 355 13.55 7.01 26.35
C PRO A 355 14.33 7.52 25.13
#